data_ec9c603f3af55a5c98e84dbf15a9ad8b
#
_entry.id   ec9c603f3af55a5c98e84dbf15a9ad8b
#
_cell.length_a   1.000
_cell.length_b   1.000
_cell.length_c   1.000
_cell.angle_alpha   90.00
_cell.angle_beta   90.00
_cell.angle_gamma   90.00
#
_symmetry.space_group_name_H-M   'P 1'
#
loop_
_entity.id
_entity.type
_entity.pdbx_description
1 polymer ?
#
loop_
_entity_poly.entity_id
_entity_poly.type
_entity_poly.pdbx_seq_one_letter_code
_entity_poly.pdbx_strand_id
1 'polypeptide(L)'
;VSFISAGGGTGKTTVSFAVAKLFKSMGKEVLYVPLEQFSDINYTRRGDETQTLSNLFYDVKKGSSTLSLKIKNIIRRGADDLLFLRPMDNPTEAGQMNSEEWALMLDALSDIDNIDYIFLDHSTGIFRNFNITAEKANIICMVTDASPSGMVKTTEMIRYMQKCSEYKSIKQKLRLVVNKANSTSNEEFKHLKDWIVSYLPNYGTAQMRDVINALQIQEQCKKVIELDA
;
A
#
# COMPACT_ATOMS: atom_id res chain seq x y z
N VAL A 1 -3.33 -1.94 6.20
CA VAL A 1 -3.53 -2.37 4.80
C VAL A 1 -2.22 -2.29 4.06
N SER A 2 -1.80 -3.37 3.39
CA SER A 2 -0.57 -3.42 2.61
C SER A 2 -0.91 -3.44 1.11
N PHE A 3 -0.39 -2.48 0.35
CA PHE A 3 -0.58 -2.42 -1.11
C PHE A 3 0.66 -2.99 -1.81
N ILE A 4 0.44 -3.97 -2.69
CA ILE A 4 1.47 -4.69 -3.44
C ILE A 4 1.08 -4.82 -4.92
N SER A 5 2.03 -5.16 -5.76
CA SER A 5 1.78 -5.48 -7.18
C SER A 5 2.84 -6.45 -7.71
N ALA A 6 2.46 -7.31 -8.65
CA ALA A 6 3.39 -8.23 -9.29
C ALA A 6 4.25 -7.58 -10.39
N GLY A 7 3.82 -6.42 -10.90
CA GLY A 7 4.49 -5.68 -11.97
C GLY A 7 4.51 -4.18 -11.71
N GLY A 8 5.45 -3.47 -12.33
CA GLY A 8 5.49 -2.02 -12.34
C GLY A 8 4.41 -1.41 -13.23
N GLY A 9 4.03 -0.17 -12.97
CA GLY A 9 3.07 0.58 -13.79
C GLY A 9 1.61 0.12 -13.68
N THR A 10 1.27 -0.78 -12.76
CA THR A 10 -0.11 -1.24 -12.52
C THR A 10 -1.03 -0.16 -11.95
N GLY A 11 -0.47 0.95 -11.45
CA GLY A 11 -1.18 2.01 -10.77
C GLY A 11 -1.40 1.76 -9.27
N LYS A 12 -0.59 0.89 -8.64
CA LYS A 12 -0.65 0.58 -7.21
C LYS A 12 -0.69 1.85 -6.34
N THR A 13 0.30 2.73 -6.48
CA THR A 13 0.41 3.99 -5.75
C THR A 13 -0.80 4.91 -6.00
N THR A 14 -1.28 4.99 -7.25
CA THR A 14 -2.49 5.76 -7.59
C THR A 14 -3.73 5.22 -6.88
N VAL A 15 -3.91 3.90 -6.88
CA VAL A 15 -5.04 3.23 -6.23
C VAL A 15 -4.94 3.36 -4.70
N SER A 16 -3.78 3.05 -4.12
CA SER A 16 -3.58 3.14 -2.66
C SER A 16 -3.87 4.53 -2.12
N PHE A 17 -3.43 5.55 -2.85
CA PHE A 17 -3.65 6.93 -2.46
C PHE A 17 -5.10 7.39 -2.68
N ALA A 18 -5.74 6.97 -3.77
CA ALA A 18 -7.15 7.27 -4.01
C ALA A 18 -8.03 6.67 -2.90
N VAL A 19 -7.74 5.43 -2.50
CA VAL A 19 -8.46 4.77 -1.38
C VAL A 19 -8.18 5.49 -0.06
N ALA A 20 -6.94 5.92 0.22
CA ALA A 20 -6.60 6.69 1.41
C ALA A 20 -7.42 8.00 1.50
N LYS A 21 -7.50 8.74 0.40
CA LYS A 21 -8.30 9.98 0.31
C LYS A 21 -9.80 9.71 0.49
N LEU A 22 -10.31 8.63 -0.10
CA LEU A 22 -11.71 8.23 0.06
C LEU A 22 -12.04 7.97 1.54
N PHE A 23 -11.23 7.17 2.24
CA PHE A 23 -11.45 6.87 3.65
C PHE A 23 -11.34 8.12 4.52
N LYS A 24 -10.39 9.01 4.20
CA LYS A 24 -10.29 10.31 4.87
C LYS A 24 -11.57 11.14 4.66
N SER A 25 -12.13 11.18 3.45
CA SER A 25 -13.38 11.89 3.16
C SER A 25 -14.60 11.29 3.89
N MET A 26 -14.52 10.02 4.30
CA MET A 26 -15.51 9.33 5.14
C MET A 26 -15.30 9.57 6.65
N GLY A 27 -14.40 10.47 7.02
CA GLY A 27 -14.11 10.82 8.42
C GLY A 27 -13.14 9.87 9.13
N LYS A 28 -12.43 9.00 8.38
CA LYS A 28 -11.43 8.10 8.96
C LYS A 28 -10.07 8.78 9.03
N GLU A 29 -9.32 8.55 10.11
CA GLU A 29 -7.91 8.96 10.18
C GLU A 29 -7.03 7.90 9.52
N VAL A 30 -6.38 8.28 8.42
CA VAL A 30 -5.54 7.40 7.61
C VAL A 30 -4.11 7.89 7.62
N LEU A 31 -3.16 7.02 7.96
CA LEU A 31 -1.73 7.25 7.83
C LEU A 31 -1.21 6.54 6.57
N TYR A 32 -0.70 7.30 5.62
CA TYR A 32 -0.08 6.78 4.41
C TYR A 32 1.45 6.68 4.57
N VAL A 33 1.99 5.49 4.32
CA VAL A 33 3.42 5.17 4.49
C VAL A 33 4.00 4.70 3.15
N PRO A 34 4.72 5.53 2.43
CA PRO A 34 5.35 5.18 1.15
C PRO A 34 6.64 4.39 1.39
N LEU A 35 6.59 3.07 1.16
CA LEU A 35 7.72 2.15 1.31
C LEU A 35 8.37 1.79 -0.03
N GLU A 36 7.97 2.44 -1.12
CA GLU A 36 8.62 2.31 -2.42
C GLU A 36 10.03 2.90 -2.41
N GLN A 37 10.94 2.28 -3.16
CA GLN A 37 12.31 2.77 -3.30
C GLN A 37 12.37 4.18 -3.91
N PHE A 38 11.52 4.45 -4.89
CA PHE A 38 11.38 5.75 -5.54
C PHE A 38 9.91 6.13 -5.53
N SER A 39 9.53 7.01 -4.62
CA SER A 39 8.16 7.49 -4.54
C SER A 39 8.02 8.79 -5.31
N ASP A 40 7.04 8.85 -6.21
CA ASP A 40 6.64 10.06 -6.93
C ASP A 40 5.61 10.88 -6.15
N ILE A 41 5.25 10.41 -4.97
CA ILE A 41 4.32 11.09 -4.08
C ILE A 41 4.99 12.32 -3.46
N ASN A 42 4.87 13.44 -4.14
CA ASN A 42 5.36 14.72 -3.65
C ASN A 42 4.19 15.54 -3.06
N TYR A 43 3.61 15.05 -1.95
CA TYR A 43 2.45 15.69 -1.30
C TYR A 43 2.82 16.81 -0.34
N THR A 44 4.10 17.13 -0.24
CA THR A 44 4.56 18.12 0.70
C THR A 44 4.27 19.51 0.20
N ARG A 45 3.45 20.28 0.93
CA ARG A 45 3.72 21.70 1.04
C ARG A 45 5.19 21.84 1.45
N ARG A 46 5.95 22.64 0.69
CA ARG A 46 7.31 23.05 1.09
C ARG A 46 7.25 23.55 2.53
N GLY A 47 7.85 22.84 3.44
CA GLY A 47 7.88 23.20 4.85
C GLY A 47 8.49 22.04 5.65
N ASP A 48 9.60 22.29 6.27
CA ASP A 48 10.38 21.42 7.15
C ASP A 48 10.78 20.07 6.52
N GLU A 49 11.87 20.12 5.75
CA GLU A 49 12.39 18.99 4.97
C GLU A 49 13.19 17.96 5.81
N THR A 50 13.16 18.05 7.14
CA THR A 50 14.18 17.43 7.99
C THR A 50 13.88 16.01 8.45
N GLN A 51 12.62 15.52 8.36
CA GLN A 51 12.26 14.20 8.91
C GLN A 51 11.51 13.33 7.89
N THR A 52 12.08 12.16 7.62
CA THR A 52 11.62 11.19 6.64
C THR A 52 11.53 9.80 7.26
N LEU A 53 11.11 8.80 6.50
CA LEU A 53 11.17 7.39 6.89
C LEU A 53 12.59 6.95 7.27
N SER A 54 13.64 7.58 6.72
CA SER A 54 15.04 7.30 7.11
C SER A 54 15.29 7.52 8.59
N ASN A 55 14.68 8.55 9.19
CA ASN A 55 14.78 8.78 10.63
C ASN A 55 14.14 7.65 11.43
N LEU A 56 12.98 7.16 11.00
CA LEU A 56 12.34 6.02 11.64
C LEU A 56 13.19 4.76 11.54
N PHE A 57 13.73 4.44 10.36
CA PHE A 57 14.60 3.27 10.17
C PHE A 57 15.85 3.34 11.03
N TYR A 58 16.46 4.52 11.17
CA TYR A 58 17.58 4.71 12.07
C TYR A 58 17.21 4.45 13.54
N ASP A 59 16.07 4.96 13.98
CA ASP A 59 15.61 4.78 15.36
C ASP A 59 15.25 3.31 15.67
N VAL A 60 14.66 2.60 14.70
CA VAL A 60 14.39 1.17 14.80
C VAL A 60 15.68 0.38 14.96
N LYS A 61 16.70 0.63 14.12
CA LYS A 61 18.01 -0.03 14.19
C LYS A 61 18.73 0.22 15.52
N LYS A 62 18.48 1.37 16.14
CA LYS A 62 19.02 1.68 17.48
C LYS A 62 18.26 1.03 18.65
N GLY A 63 17.16 0.33 18.37
CA GLY A 63 16.34 -0.28 19.42
C GLY A 63 15.68 0.74 20.35
N SER A 64 15.25 1.87 19.80
CA SER A 64 14.61 2.92 20.60
C SER A 64 13.34 2.42 21.28
N SER A 65 13.22 2.61 22.59
CA SER A 65 12.04 2.26 23.38
C SER A 65 10.85 3.23 23.18
N THR A 66 11.02 4.31 22.42
CA THR A 66 10.02 5.37 22.23
C THR A 66 9.64 5.54 20.77
N LEU A 67 9.61 4.44 20.00
CA LEU A 67 9.35 4.49 18.55
C LEU A 67 8.02 5.14 18.20
N SER A 68 6.92 4.77 18.88
CA SER A 68 5.59 5.34 18.60
C SER A 68 5.57 6.86 18.79
N LEU A 69 6.26 7.38 19.80
CA LEU A 69 6.39 8.84 20.02
C LEU A 69 7.20 9.50 18.90
N LYS A 70 8.28 8.85 18.45
CA LYS A 70 9.12 9.35 17.35
C LYS A 70 8.36 9.35 16.02
N ILE A 71 7.55 8.32 15.76
CA ILE A 71 6.67 8.28 14.59
C ILE A 71 5.68 9.44 14.62
N LYS A 72 5.03 9.71 15.76
CA LYS A 72 4.12 10.86 15.90
C LYS A 72 4.79 12.20 15.54
N ASN A 73 6.08 12.35 15.85
CA ASN A 73 6.83 13.56 15.53
C ASN A 73 7.17 13.73 14.04
N ILE A 74 7.28 12.62 13.29
CA ILE A 74 7.59 12.67 11.84
C ILE A 74 6.35 12.59 10.95
N ILE A 75 5.17 12.31 11.51
CA ILE A 75 3.91 12.36 10.77
C ILE A 75 3.66 13.80 10.30
N ARG A 76 3.25 13.93 9.06
CA ARG A 76 2.85 15.20 8.44
C ARG A 76 1.42 15.12 7.95
N ARG A 77 0.78 16.26 7.86
CA ARG A 77 -0.57 16.41 7.35
C ARG A 77 -0.53 17.14 6.01
N GLY A 78 -1.03 16.49 4.97
CA GLY A 78 -1.09 17.05 3.62
C GLY A 78 -2.18 18.08 3.43
N ALA A 79 -2.24 18.65 2.24
CA ALA A 79 -3.25 19.64 1.88
C ALA A 79 -4.69 19.08 1.92
N ASP A 80 -4.84 17.80 1.69
CA ASP A 80 -6.12 17.07 1.74
C ASP A 80 -6.42 16.49 3.13
N ASP A 81 -5.73 16.98 4.15
CA ASP A 81 -5.85 16.54 5.55
C ASP A 81 -5.46 15.06 5.80
N LEU A 82 -4.89 14.39 4.81
CA LEU A 82 -4.35 13.03 4.93
C LEU A 82 -3.04 13.05 5.72
N LEU A 83 -2.90 12.13 6.67
CA LEU A 83 -1.63 11.93 7.38
C LEU A 83 -0.69 11.09 6.51
N PHE A 84 0.58 11.45 6.50
CA PHE A 84 1.60 10.69 5.76
C PHE A 84 2.98 10.79 6.42
N LEU A 85 3.82 9.80 6.12
CA LEU A 85 5.26 9.86 6.35
C LEU A 85 5.94 10.25 5.03
N ARG A 86 6.99 11.07 5.11
CA ARG A 86 7.78 11.38 3.92
C ARG A 86 8.59 10.15 3.49
N PRO A 87 8.76 9.92 2.18
CA PRO A 87 9.59 8.83 1.66
C PRO A 87 10.99 8.82 2.29
N MET A 88 11.65 7.67 2.25
CA MET A 88 13.03 7.52 2.70
C MET A 88 13.99 8.33 1.82
N ASP A 89 15.05 8.86 2.43
CA ASP A 89 16.10 9.62 1.72
C ASP A 89 16.99 8.71 0.89
N ASN A 90 17.24 7.49 1.40
CA ASN A 90 18.01 6.47 0.69
C ASN A 90 17.09 5.31 0.27
N PRO A 91 16.90 5.08 -1.04
CA PRO A 91 15.95 4.09 -1.56
C PRO A 91 16.26 2.64 -1.18
N THR A 92 17.44 2.35 -0.63
CA THR A 92 17.83 0.98 -0.24
C THR A 92 17.56 0.65 1.23
N GLU A 93 17.21 1.63 2.07
CA GLU A 93 17.09 1.46 3.52
C GLU A 93 16.05 0.41 3.93
N ALA A 94 14.88 0.44 3.33
CA ALA A 94 13.84 -0.56 3.61
C ALA A 94 14.32 -2.00 3.34
N GLY A 95 15.10 -2.20 2.27
CA GLY A 95 15.67 -3.50 1.94
C GLY A 95 16.83 -3.94 2.85
N GLN A 96 17.41 -3.02 3.62
CA GLN A 96 18.49 -3.31 4.57
C GLN A 96 17.98 -3.69 5.96
N MET A 97 16.71 -3.46 6.28
CA MET A 97 16.13 -3.87 7.55
C MET A 97 16.06 -5.40 7.65
N ASN A 98 16.43 -5.93 8.79
CA ASN A 98 16.21 -7.35 9.09
C ASN A 98 14.74 -7.61 9.51
N SER A 99 14.37 -8.87 9.72
CA SER A 99 13.00 -9.24 10.03
C SER A 99 12.50 -8.72 11.37
N GLU A 100 13.38 -8.66 12.37
CA GLU A 100 13.05 -8.13 13.71
C GLU A 100 12.83 -6.62 13.66
N GLU A 101 13.72 -5.89 13.01
CA GLU A 101 13.59 -4.44 12.79
C GLU A 101 12.31 -4.10 12.03
N TRP A 102 12.00 -4.89 10.99
CA TRP A 102 10.78 -4.69 10.20
C TRP A 102 9.52 -4.95 11.02
N ALA A 103 9.50 -6.03 11.81
CA ALA A 103 8.40 -6.34 12.72
C ALA A 103 8.20 -5.23 13.76
N LEU A 104 9.28 -4.76 14.38
CA LEU A 104 9.27 -3.68 15.37
C LEU A 104 8.72 -2.37 14.79
N MET A 105 9.10 -2.03 13.55
CA MET A 105 8.56 -0.86 12.86
C MET A 105 7.04 -0.99 12.64
N LEU A 106 6.56 -2.15 12.17
CA LEU A 106 5.14 -2.36 11.92
C LEU A 106 4.33 -2.33 13.22
N ASP A 107 4.86 -2.89 14.30
CA ASP A 107 4.22 -2.82 15.63
C ASP A 107 4.13 -1.37 16.11
N ALA A 108 5.23 -0.63 16.05
CA ALA A 108 5.25 0.78 16.45
C ALA A 108 4.31 1.67 15.63
N LEU A 109 4.13 1.37 14.33
CA LEU A 109 3.12 2.03 13.51
C LEU A 109 1.70 1.68 13.99
N SER A 110 1.46 0.40 14.30
CA SER A 110 0.14 -0.08 14.75
C SER A 110 -0.28 0.47 16.12
N ASP A 111 0.69 0.83 16.94
CA ASP A 111 0.49 1.38 18.30
C ASP A 111 0.21 2.90 18.32
N ILE A 112 0.05 3.53 17.17
CA ILE A 112 -0.24 4.97 17.11
C ILE A 112 -1.73 5.20 17.38
N ASP A 113 -2.02 5.97 18.46
CA ASP A 113 -3.38 6.33 18.80
C ASP A 113 -4.06 7.20 17.73
N ASN A 114 -5.38 7.08 17.63
CA ASN A 114 -6.24 7.88 16.77
C ASN A 114 -5.95 7.73 15.27
N ILE A 115 -5.39 6.59 14.84
CA ILE A 115 -5.28 6.18 13.45
C ILE A 115 -6.21 5.01 13.20
N ASP A 116 -7.19 5.17 12.30
CA ASP A 116 -8.12 4.09 11.93
C ASP A 116 -7.45 3.10 10.95
N TYR A 117 -6.65 3.63 10.02
CA TYR A 117 -6.01 2.83 8.96
C TYR A 117 -4.57 3.26 8.72
N ILE A 118 -3.68 2.28 8.57
CA ILE A 118 -2.30 2.48 8.10
C ILE A 118 -2.19 1.84 6.74
N PHE A 119 -1.84 2.63 5.73
CA PHE A 119 -1.64 2.20 4.35
C PHE A 119 -0.16 2.13 4.04
N LEU A 120 0.33 0.91 3.78
CA LEU A 120 1.72 0.64 3.43
C LEU A 120 1.81 0.46 1.92
N ASP A 121 2.39 1.42 1.22
CA ASP A 121 2.61 1.34 -0.23
C ASP A 121 3.99 0.81 -0.54
N HIS A 122 4.07 -0.49 -0.88
CA HIS A 122 5.33 -1.21 -1.06
C HIS A 122 5.87 -1.12 -2.49
N SER A 123 7.15 -1.45 -2.64
CA SER A 123 7.77 -1.70 -3.94
C SER A 123 7.10 -2.87 -4.67
N THR A 124 7.31 -2.94 -5.98
CA THR A 124 6.80 -4.02 -6.84
C THR A 124 7.43 -5.37 -6.49
N GLY A 125 6.65 -6.42 -6.56
CA GLY A 125 7.08 -7.80 -6.34
C GLY A 125 7.08 -8.21 -4.87
N ILE A 126 7.74 -9.34 -4.59
CA ILE A 126 7.95 -9.85 -3.24
C ILE A 126 9.26 -9.24 -2.70
N PHE A 127 9.16 -8.41 -1.70
CA PHE A 127 10.31 -7.78 -1.05
C PHE A 127 10.79 -8.61 0.17
N ARG A 128 12.00 -8.30 0.66
CA ARG A 128 12.72 -9.10 1.66
C ARG A 128 11.89 -9.48 2.89
N ASN A 129 11.10 -8.56 3.43
CA ASN A 129 10.34 -8.76 4.67
C ASN A 129 8.82 -8.92 4.39
N PHE A 130 8.46 -9.37 3.18
CA PHE A 130 7.07 -9.51 2.79
C PHE A 130 6.30 -10.51 3.67
N ASN A 131 6.92 -11.60 4.11
CA ASN A 131 6.33 -12.58 5.03
C ASN A 131 5.88 -11.92 6.35
N ILE A 132 6.70 -11.06 6.94
CA ILE A 132 6.35 -10.32 8.18
C ILE A 132 5.18 -9.36 7.92
N THR A 133 5.21 -8.65 6.80
CA THR A 133 4.09 -7.78 6.40
C THR A 133 2.82 -8.58 6.19
N ALA A 134 2.91 -9.73 5.54
CA ALA A 134 1.78 -10.62 5.28
C ALA A 134 1.17 -11.18 6.57
N GLU A 135 1.99 -11.45 7.56
CA GLU A 135 1.54 -11.90 8.88
C GLU A 135 0.80 -10.76 9.63
N LYS A 136 1.40 -9.58 9.71
CA LYS A 136 0.90 -8.45 10.50
C LYS A 136 -0.22 -7.64 9.83
N ALA A 137 -0.27 -7.58 8.51
CA ALA A 137 -1.33 -6.86 7.80
C ALA A 137 -2.68 -7.52 7.97
N ASN A 138 -3.74 -6.73 8.17
CA ASN A 138 -5.13 -7.22 8.17
C ASN A 138 -5.62 -7.48 6.73
N ILE A 139 -5.24 -6.63 5.79
CA ILE A 139 -5.59 -6.72 4.37
C ILE A 139 -4.34 -6.57 3.53
N ILE A 140 -4.22 -7.39 2.50
CA ILE A 140 -3.21 -7.29 1.45
C ILE A 140 -3.93 -6.98 0.15
N CYS A 141 -3.86 -5.73 -0.27
CA CYS A 141 -4.42 -5.26 -1.53
C CYS A 141 -3.38 -5.43 -2.65
N MET A 142 -3.60 -6.39 -3.53
CA MET A 142 -2.78 -6.57 -4.73
C MET A 142 -3.40 -5.80 -5.89
N VAL A 143 -2.65 -4.90 -6.49
CA VAL A 143 -3.09 -4.13 -7.65
C VAL A 143 -2.42 -4.68 -8.92
N THR A 144 -3.22 -5.08 -9.89
CA THR A 144 -2.78 -5.45 -11.23
C THR A 144 -3.40 -4.52 -12.27
N ASP A 145 -2.85 -4.47 -13.47
CA ASP A 145 -3.54 -3.87 -14.61
C ASP A 145 -4.17 -4.95 -15.50
N ALA A 146 -5.09 -4.54 -16.36
CA ALA A 146 -5.81 -5.44 -17.27
C ALA A 146 -5.00 -5.84 -18.51
N SER A 147 -3.68 -5.66 -18.51
CA SER A 147 -2.82 -6.13 -19.59
C SER A 147 -2.56 -7.64 -19.50
N PRO A 148 -2.32 -8.34 -20.62
CA PRO A 148 -1.91 -9.76 -20.60
C PRO A 148 -0.69 -10.01 -19.72
N SER A 149 0.29 -9.09 -19.71
CA SER A 149 1.48 -9.18 -18.85
C SER A 149 1.12 -9.02 -17.37
N GLY A 150 0.24 -8.07 -17.03
CA GLY A 150 -0.25 -7.86 -15.65
C GLY A 150 -0.95 -9.11 -15.13
N MET A 151 -1.84 -9.69 -15.92
CA MET A 151 -2.55 -10.92 -15.60
C MET A 151 -1.59 -12.10 -15.32
N VAL A 152 -0.65 -12.36 -16.23
CA VAL A 152 0.32 -13.46 -16.08
C VAL A 152 1.16 -13.28 -14.81
N LYS A 153 1.76 -12.12 -14.61
CA LYS A 153 2.60 -11.84 -13.45
C LYS A 153 1.82 -11.97 -12.13
N THR A 154 0.61 -11.47 -12.10
CA THR A 154 -0.27 -11.56 -10.91
C THR A 154 -0.64 -13.00 -10.61
N THR A 155 -1.02 -13.77 -11.63
CA THR A 155 -1.32 -15.21 -11.49
C THR A 155 -0.13 -15.98 -10.95
N GLU A 156 1.06 -15.76 -11.48
CA GLU A 156 2.27 -16.44 -11.02
C GLU A 156 2.64 -16.04 -9.58
N MET A 157 2.51 -14.76 -9.22
CA MET A 157 2.77 -14.30 -7.85
C MET A 157 1.78 -14.93 -6.85
N ILE A 158 0.49 -14.96 -7.15
CA ILE A 158 -0.53 -15.62 -6.31
C ILE A 158 -0.23 -17.11 -6.19
N ARG A 159 0.07 -17.78 -7.31
CA ARG A 159 0.42 -19.22 -7.33
C ARG A 159 1.67 -19.52 -6.49
N TYR A 160 2.68 -18.67 -6.55
CA TYR A 160 3.87 -18.77 -5.71
C TYR A 160 3.52 -18.65 -4.22
N MET A 161 2.78 -17.60 -3.85
CA MET A 161 2.37 -17.39 -2.46
C MET A 161 1.51 -18.54 -1.91
N GLN A 162 0.67 -19.17 -2.75
CA GLN A 162 -0.12 -20.32 -2.34
C GLN A 162 0.72 -21.56 -2.03
N LYS A 163 1.85 -21.73 -2.72
CA LYS A 163 2.75 -22.88 -2.53
C LYS A 163 3.69 -22.74 -1.34
N CYS A 164 3.99 -21.51 -0.92
CA CYS A 164 4.90 -21.23 0.16
C CYS A 164 4.19 -21.27 1.51
N SER A 165 4.71 -22.05 2.45
CA SER A 165 4.16 -22.17 3.81
C SER A 165 4.16 -20.84 4.57
N GLU A 166 5.10 -19.98 4.27
CA GLU A 166 5.27 -18.64 4.88
C GLU A 166 4.08 -17.71 4.58
N TYR A 167 3.31 -17.99 3.52
CA TYR A 167 2.22 -17.13 3.05
C TYR A 167 0.83 -17.74 3.25
N LYS A 168 0.68 -18.76 4.11
CA LYS A 168 -0.63 -19.43 4.34
C LYS A 168 -1.73 -18.47 4.79
N SER A 169 -1.39 -17.46 5.60
CA SER A 169 -2.33 -16.46 6.10
C SER A 169 -2.81 -15.48 5.02
N ILE A 170 -2.08 -15.36 3.91
CA ILE A 170 -2.41 -14.40 2.84
C ILE A 170 -3.75 -14.70 2.18
N LYS A 171 -4.12 -15.98 2.04
CA LYS A 171 -5.32 -16.39 1.30
C LYS A 171 -6.59 -15.70 1.81
N GLN A 172 -6.71 -15.50 3.11
CA GLN A 172 -7.88 -14.86 3.73
C GLN A 172 -7.80 -13.32 3.69
N LYS A 173 -6.59 -12.76 3.58
CA LYS A 173 -6.31 -11.33 3.63
C LYS A 173 -6.16 -10.70 2.25
N LEU A 174 -5.99 -11.52 1.20
CA LEU A 174 -5.72 -11.02 -0.15
C LEU A 174 -6.99 -10.45 -0.77
N ARG A 175 -6.86 -9.24 -1.30
CA ARG A 175 -7.85 -8.55 -2.13
C ARG A 175 -7.17 -8.15 -3.44
N LEU A 176 -7.72 -8.58 -4.56
CA LEU A 176 -7.19 -8.25 -5.88
C LEU A 176 -8.01 -7.13 -6.50
N VAL A 177 -7.33 -6.08 -6.91
CA VAL A 177 -7.90 -4.95 -7.66
C VAL A 177 -7.35 -4.99 -9.08
N VAL A 178 -8.24 -5.13 -10.05
CA VAL A 178 -7.90 -5.04 -11.48
C VAL A 178 -8.08 -3.60 -11.93
N ASN A 179 -6.97 -2.88 -12.06
CA ASN A 179 -6.94 -1.49 -12.52
C ASN A 179 -6.83 -1.42 -14.06
N LYS A 180 -7.17 -0.29 -14.63
CA LYS A 180 -7.19 -0.07 -16.09
C LYS A 180 -8.06 -1.11 -16.81
N ALA A 181 -9.15 -1.53 -16.17
CA ALA A 181 -10.05 -2.55 -16.67
C ALA A 181 -10.81 -2.06 -17.92
N ASN A 182 -11.14 -3.01 -18.79
CA ASN A 182 -11.96 -2.86 -19.98
C ASN A 182 -13.14 -3.85 -19.96
N SER A 183 -13.92 -3.90 -21.01
CA SER A 183 -15.13 -4.74 -21.10
C SER A 183 -14.85 -6.26 -21.05
N THR A 184 -13.64 -6.71 -21.40
CA THR A 184 -13.23 -8.13 -21.41
C THR A 184 -12.56 -8.59 -20.14
N SER A 185 -12.17 -7.66 -19.26
CA SER A 185 -11.35 -7.96 -18.07
C SER A 185 -11.99 -9.00 -17.14
N ASN A 186 -13.31 -9.02 -17.01
CA ASN A 186 -14.01 -10.02 -16.19
C ASN A 186 -13.76 -11.46 -16.66
N GLU A 187 -13.76 -11.71 -17.97
CA GLU A 187 -13.51 -13.04 -18.53
C GLU A 187 -12.01 -13.41 -18.46
N GLU A 188 -11.14 -12.46 -18.73
CA GLU A 188 -9.69 -12.68 -18.70
C GLU A 188 -9.19 -13.04 -17.30
N PHE A 189 -9.73 -12.41 -16.26
CA PHE A 189 -9.36 -12.65 -14.85
C PHE A 189 -10.25 -13.68 -14.15
N LYS A 190 -11.12 -14.41 -14.84
CA LYS A 190 -12.10 -15.35 -14.26
C LYS A 190 -11.46 -16.40 -13.32
N HIS A 191 -10.25 -16.84 -13.62
CA HIS A 191 -9.52 -17.81 -12.79
C HIS A 191 -9.02 -17.24 -11.44
N LEU A 192 -9.06 -15.91 -11.26
CA LEU A 192 -8.71 -15.21 -10.02
C LEU A 192 -9.92 -14.62 -9.30
N LYS A 193 -11.15 -14.95 -9.74
CA LYS A 193 -12.41 -14.34 -9.27
C LYS A 193 -12.57 -14.32 -7.74
N ASP A 194 -12.07 -15.34 -7.05
CA ASP A 194 -12.23 -15.49 -5.60
C ASP A 194 -11.47 -14.43 -4.79
N TRP A 195 -10.51 -13.74 -5.41
CA TRP A 195 -9.75 -12.66 -4.78
C TRP A 195 -10.13 -11.29 -5.29
N ILE A 196 -10.82 -11.20 -6.45
CA ILE A 196 -11.14 -9.92 -7.07
C ILE A 196 -12.25 -9.22 -6.29
N VAL A 197 -11.92 -8.06 -5.76
CA VAL A 197 -12.89 -7.20 -5.05
C VAL A 197 -13.35 -6.03 -5.90
N SER A 198 -12.55 -5.62 -6.88
CA SER A 198 -12.88 -4.44 -7.70
C SER A 198 -12.22 -4.45 -9.07
N TYR A 199 -12.94 -3.90 -10.05
CA TYR A 199 -12.43 -3.51 -11.36
C TYR A 199 -12.49 -2.00 -11.47
N LEU A 200 -11.34 -1.36 -11.65
CA LEU A 200 -11.25 0.09 -11.80
C LEU A 200 -11.03 0.46 -13.27
N PRO A 201 -11.75 1.45 -13.79
CA PRO A 201 -11.70 1.79 -15.21
C PRO A 201 -10.34 2.32 -15.65
N ASN A 202 -10.07 2.22 -16.95
CA ASN A 202 -8.90 2.81 -17.57
C ASN A 202 -9.15 4.29 -17.88
N TYR A 203 -8.41 5.18 -17.24
CA TYR A 203 -8.45 6.62 -17.46
C TYR A 203 -7.51 7.11 -18.58
N GLY A 204 -6.89 6.20 -19.33
CA GLY A 204 -6.01 6.53 -20.47
C GLY A 204 -4.79 7.34 -20.04
N THR A 205 -4.59 8.49 -20.67
CA THR A 205 -3.45 9.38 -20.45
C THR A 205 -3.71 10.48 -19.40
N ALA A 206 -4.79 10.37 -18.60
CA ALA A 206 -5.07 11.35 -17.57
C ALA A 206 -3.94 11.44 -16.54
N GLN A 207 -3.72 12.66 -16.02
CA GLN A 207 -2.71 12.85 -14.99
C GLN A 207 -3.10 12.11 -13.71
N MET A 208 -2.11 11.64 -12.95
CA MET A 208 -2.30 10.89 -11.71
C MET A 208 -3.27 11.58 -10.73
N ARG A 209 -3.17 12.91 -10.60
CA ARG A 209 -4.06 13.71 -9.75
C ARG A 209 -5.53 13.57 -10.16
N ASP A 210 -5.82 13.66 -11.45
CA ASP A 210 -7.19 13.58 -11.97
C ASP A 210 -7.75 12.17 -11.82
N VAL A 211 -6.92 11.15 -12.03
CA VAL A 211 -7.27 9.75 -11.80
C VAL A 211 -7.60 9.50 -10.32
N ILE A 212 -6.77 10.00 -9.41
CA ILE A 212 -7.02 9.90 -7.96
C ILE A 212 -8.36 10.54 -7.60
N ASN A 213 -8.64 11.75 -8.07
CA ASN A 213 -9.89 12.45 -7.79
C ASN A 213 -11.10 11.69 -8.36
N ALA A 214 -10.98 11.10 -9.55
CA ALA A 214 -12.04 10.31 -10.16
C ALA A 214 -12.26 8.98 -9.41
N LEU A 215 -11.21 8.29 -8.99
CA LEU A 215 -11.31 7.04 -8.22
C LEU A 215 -11.86 7.25 -6.81
N GLN A 216 -11.54 8.38 -6.19
CA GLN A 216 -12.00 8.71 -4.83
C GLN A 216 -13.53 8.72 -4.70
N ILE A 217 -14.27 9.11 -5.76
CA ILE A 217 -15.72 9.19 -5.74
C ILE A 217 -16.38 7.86 -6.14
N GLN A 218 -15.61 6.84 -6.52
CA GLN A 218 -16.17 5.56 -6.97
C GLN A 218 -16.39 4.60 -5.79
N GLU A 219 -17.59 4.06 -5.74
CA GLU A 219 -17.98 3.10 -4.71
C GLU A 219 -17.14 1.81 -4.77
N GLN A 220 -16.61 1.45 -5.95
CA GLN A 220 -15.72 0.33 -6.13
C GLN A 220 -14.43 0.41 -5.29
N CYS A 221 -13.95 1.64 -5.00
CA CYS A 221 -12.78 1.83 -4.14
C CYS A 221 -13.06 1.50 -2.66
N LYS A 222 -14.31 1.59 -2.20
CA LYS A 222 -14.70 1.18 -0.84
C LYS A 222 -14.49 -0.30 -0.62
N LYS A 223 -14.84 -1.13 -1.61
CA LYS A 223 -14.71 -2.59 -1.56
C LYS A 223 -13.29 -3.10 -1.37
N VAL A 224 -12.31 -2.25 -1.63
CA VAL A 224 -10.88 -2.61 -1.47
C VAL A 224 -10.56 -2.95 -0.01
N ILE A 225 -11.23 -2.31 0.94
CA ILE A 225 -10.93 -2.44 2.38
C ILE A 225 -12.15 -2.91 3.19
N GLU A 226 -13.34 -2.96 2.62
CA GLU A 226 -14.49 -3.51 3.33
C GLU A 226 -14.17 -4.94 3.75
N LEU A 227 -14.00 -5.14 5.04
CA LEU A 227 -14.05 -6.45 5.68
C LEU A 227 -15.51 -6.86 5.58
N ASP A 228 -15.78 -8.05 5.04
CA ASP A 228 -17.11 -8.64 5.10
C ASP A 228 -17.66 -8.48 6.52
N ALA A 229 -18.76 -7.73 6.65
CA ALA A 229 -19.44 -7.50 7.91
C ALA A 229 -20.16 -8.79 8.35
#